data_77b13df0270ba861fdbb752614ef8f5c
#
_entry.id   77b13df0270ba861fdbb752614ef8f5c
#
_cell.length_a   1.000
_cell.length_b   1.000
_cell.length_c   1.000
_cell.angle_alpha   90.00
_cell.angle_beta   90.00
_cell.angle_gamma   90.00
#
_symmetry.space_group_name_H-M   'P 1'
#
loop_
_entity.id
_entity.type
_entity.pdbx_description
1 polymer ?
#
loop_
_entity_poly.entity_id
_entity_poly.type
_entity_poly.pdbx_seq_one_letter_code
_entity_poly.pdbx_strand_id
1 'polypeptide(L)'
;MIVCAAAVLPPATVSAYNILYAEQYYKLYHQNMYQYPQDFRENVWYLERALKRPFVNPLNAMADIDNKLEWRRYRYLFSMHLNLEMVKQYRRWAAEYDKREAYFYNYPWKQANIKSLSIAEQYYQKALYYWDQALTWWARLRDVEYVELKRVQHWEDEYARIRDGDLDYGAIIQEDLNRLLRVRKDFEEMDEDTY
;
A
#
# COMPACT_ATOMS: atom_id res chain seq x y z
N MET A 1 39.34 -51.19 22.17
CA MET A 1 38.16 -50.43 22.64
C MET A 1 38.39 -48.98 22.21
N ILE A 2 37.76 -48.53 21.15
CA ILE A 2 37.90 -47.18 20.61
C ILE A 2 36.72 -46.36 21.16
N VAL A 3 37.01 -45.34 21.99
CA VAL A 3 36.03 -44.42 22.55
C VAL A 3 35.88 -43.25 21.57
N CYS A 4 34.81 -43.21 20.82
CA CYS A 4 34.45 -42.04 19.98
C CYS A 4 33.87 -40.94 20.91
N ALA A 5 34.65 -39.88 21.12
CA ALA A 5 34.17 -38.66 21.75
C ALA A 5 33.29 -37.85 20.74
N ALA A 6 31.96 -37.84 20.96
CA ALA A 6 31.07 -36.99 20.20
C ALA A 6 31.23 -35.54 20.68
N ALA A 7 31.77 -34.67 19.83
CA ALA A 7 31.83 -33.23 20.06
C ALA A 7 30.43 -32.64 19.94
N VAL A 8 29.83 -32.24 21.06
CA VAL A 8 28.56 -31.49 21.08
C VAL A 8 28.89 -30.04 20.73
N LEU A 9 28.57 -29.64 19.46
CA LEU A 9 28.66 -28.25 19.06
C LEU A 9 27.55 -27.45 19.79
N PRO A 10 27.87 -26.29 20.39
CA PRO A 10 26.83 -25.45 20.98
C PRO A 10 25.86 -24.96 19.87
N PRO A 11 24.53 -24.84 20.16
CA PRO A 11 23.59 -24.31 19.19
C PRO A 11 24.00 -22.91 18.83
N ALA A 12 24.16 -22.65 17.52
CA ALA A 12 24.38 -21.31 16.99
C ALA A 12 23.16 -20.46 17.40
N THR A 13 23.38 -19.46 18.25
CA THR A 13 22.37 -18.46 18.58
C THR A 13 22.08 -17.66 17.32
N VAL A 14 20.99 -17.99 16.62
CA VAL A 14 20.48 -17.18 15.53
C VAL A 14 20.02 -15.86 16.18
N SER A 15 20.83 -14.82 16.04
CA SER A 15 20.44 -13.47 16.42
C SER A 15 19.28 -13.06 15.50
N ALA A 16 18.07 -13.04 16.05
CA ALA A 16 16.92 -12.56 15.30
C ALA A 16 17.16 -11.09 14.91
N TYR A 17 17.18 -10.82 13.60
CA TYR A 17 17.35 -9.46 13.08
C TYR A 17 16.15 -8.61 13.49
N ASN A 18 16.37 -7.63 14.36
CA ASN A 18 15.32 -6.73 14.83
C ASN A 18 15.00 -5.67 13.76
N ILE A 19 13.79 -5.71 13.25
CA ILE A 19 13.26 -4.71 12.33
C ILE A 19 12.70 -3.54 13.14
N LEU A 20 13.40 -2.40 13.10
CA LEU A 20 13.11 -1.24 13.95
C LEU A 20 12.60 -0.04 13.17
N TYR A 21 12.97 0.09 11.90
CA TYR A 21 12.83 1.32 11.12
C TYR A 21 11.88 1.18 9.93
N ALA A 22 11.29 2.31 9.52
CA ALA A 22 10.34 2.41 8.42
C ALA A 22 10.91 1.83 7.11
N GLU A 23 12.15 2.18 6.77
CA GLU A 23 12.82 1.76 5.53
C GLU A 23 13.06 0.24 5.48
N GLN A 24 13.25 -0.40 6.63
CA GLN A 24 13.40 -1.85 6.70
C GLN A 24 12.08 -2.56 6.36
N TYR A 25 10.95 -2.08 6.91
CA TYR A 25 9.63 -2.60 6.58
C TYR A 25 9.26 -2.35 5.12
N TYR A 26 9.63 -1.18 4.58
CA TYR A 26 9.42 -0.87 3.18
C TYR A 26 10.20 -1.81 2.24
N LYS A 27 11.45 -2.16 2.58
CA LYS A 27 12.22 -3.17 1.83
C LYS A 27 11.55 -4.54 1.87
N LEU A 28 11.03 -4.96 3.03
CA LEU A 28 10.29 -6.21 3.16
C LEU A 28 8.99 -6.19 2.36
N TYR A 29 8.28 -5.06 2.36
CA TYR A 29 7.12 -4.87 1.48
C TYR A 29 7.48 -5.13 0.02
N HIS A 30 8.56 -4.53 -0.49
CA HIS A 30 8.97 -4.75 -1.87
C HIS A 30 9.33 -6.20 -2.17
N GLN A 31 10.03 -6.87 -1.25
CA GLN A 31 10.37 -8.29 -1.40
C GLN A 31 9.10 -9.16 -1.46
N ASN A 32 8.17 -8.94 -0.53
CA ASN A 32 6.91 -9.68 -0.51
C ASN A 32 6.03 -9.37 -1.72
N MET A 33 5.91 -8.10 -2.08
CA MET A 33 5.15 -7.66 -3.25
C MET A 33 5.69 -8.24 -4.56
N TYR A 34 7.01 -8.40 -4.69
CA TYR A 34 7.63 -9.03 -5.85
C TYR A 34 7.35 -10.53 -5.92
N GLN A 35 7.38 -11.23 -4.78
CA GLN A 35 7.18 -12.67 -4.71
C GLN A 35 5.70 -13.06 -4.66
N TYR A 36 4.91 -12.29 -3.92
CA TYR A 36 3.50 -12.56 -3.62
C TYR A 36 2.63 -11.31 -3.84
N PRO A 37 2.46 -10.86 -5.09
CA PRO A 37 1.77 -9.60 -5.41
C PRO A 37 0.29 -9.58 -5.02
N GLN A 38 -0.32 -10.74 -4.78
CA GLN A 38 -1.72 -10.89 -4.36
C GLN A 38 -1.87 -11.14 -2.85
N ASP A 39 -0.78 -11.24 -2.10
CA ASP A 39 -0.85 -11.26 -0.64
C ASP A 39 -1.04 -9.84 -0.10
N PHE A 40 -2.22 -9.27 -0.39
CA PHE A 40 -2.57 -7.90 0.02
C PHE A 40 -2.50 -7.72 1.52
N ARG A 41 -2.85 -8.78 2.29
CA ARG A 41 -2.86 -8.72 3.75
C ARG A 41 -1.46 -8.47 4.30
N GLU A 42 -0.47 -9.22 3.84
CA GLU A 42 0.91 -9.09 4.29
C GLU A 42 1.56 -7.83 3.72
N ASN A 43 1.29 -7.50 2.44
CA ASN A 43 1.76 -6.26 1.81
C ASN A 43 1.29 -5.02 2.59
N VAL A 44 0.00 -4.94 2.93
CA VAL A 44 -0.56 -3.86 3.74
C VAL A 44 0.04 -3.85 5.14
N TRP A 45 0.24 -5.01 5.76
CA TRP A 45 0.84 -5.12 7.08
C TRP A 45 2.26 -4.51 7.12
N TYR A 46 3.11 -4.81 6.13
CA TYR A 46 4.45 -4.20 6.05
C TYR A 46 4.39 -2.68 5.89
N LEU A 47 3.52 -2.18 5.03
CA LEU A 47 3.35 -0.74 4.83
C LEU A 47 2.81 -0.03 6.08
N GLU A 48 1.83 -0.61 6.78
CA GLU A 48 1.34 -0.08 8.05
C GLU A 48 2.43 -0.03 9.13
N ARG A 49 3.32 -1.03 9.15
CA ARG A 49 4.47 -1.03 10.05
C ARG A 49 5.45 0.08 9.66
N ALA A 50 5.75 0.24 8.37
CA ALA A 50 6.60 1.33 7.89
C ALA A 50 6.06 2.70 8.31
N LEU A 51 4.76 2.95 8.14
CA LEU A 51 4.12 4.22 8.54
C LEU A 51 4.18 4.52 10.04
N LYS A 52 4.30 3.49 10.90
CA LYS A 52 4.28 3.62 12.37
C LYS A 52 5.68 3.60 13.00
N ARG A 53 6.73 3.31 12.23
CA ARG A 53 8.09 3.19 12.76
C ARG A 53 8.92 4.45 12.55
N PRO A 54 9.93 4.68 13.40
CA PRO A 54 10.87 5.76 13.18
C PRO A 54 11.68 5.53 11.90
N PHE A 55 12.17 6.61 11.32
CA PHE A 55 13.12 6.57 10.21
C PHE A 55 14.50 6.10 10.69
N VAL A 56 15.28 5.49 9.80
CA VAL A 56 16.70 5.23 10.04
C VAL A 56 17.49 6.52 10.29
N ASN A 57 18.73 6.39 10.72
CA ASN A 57 19.69 7.50 10.71
C ASN A 57 19.89 7.98 9.24
N PRO A 58 20.04 9.30 8.98
CA PRO A 58 20.29 9.85 7.63
C PRO A 58 21.38 9.12 6.84
N LEU A 59 22.45 8.68 7.51
CA LEU A 59 23.53 7.90 6.89
C LEU A 59 23.11 6.55 6.32
N ASN A 60 21.99 6.01 6.78
CA ASN A 60 21.46 4.72 6.35
C ASN A 60 20.14 4.87 5.55
N ALA A 61 19.79 6.11 5.17
CA ALA A 61 18.63 6.39 4.35
C ALA A 61 18.73 5.73 2.96
N MET A 62 17.62 5.67 2.26
CA MET A 62 17.56 5.11 0.90
C MET A 62 18.09 6.10 -0.15
N ALA A 63 18.27 7.37 0.22
CA ALA A 63 18.92 8.41 -0.55
C ALA A 63 20.19 8.90 0.16
N ASP A 64 21.08 9.51 -0.58
CA ASP A 64 22.26 10.19 -0.02
C ASP A 64 21.77 11.48 0.65
N ILE A 65 22.06 11.68 1.95
CA ILE A 65 21.57 12.80 2.76
C ILE A 65 22.75 13.52 3.40
N ASP A 66 23.00 14.73 2.93
CA ASP A 66 24.15 15.54 3.37
C ASP A 66 23.77 16.62 4.40
N ASN A 67 22.50 17.03 4.45
CA ASN A 67 22.07 18.14 5.29
C ASN A 67 20.62 17.96 5.82
N LYS A 68 20.22 18.90 6.71
CA LYS A 68 18.90 18.87 7.36
C LYS A 68 17.73 19.15 6.39
N LEU A 69 17.95 19.89 5.30
CA LEU A 69 16.93 20.18 4.32
C LEU A 69 16.60 18.92 3.51
N GLU A 70 17.62 18.23 3.00
CA GLU A 70 17.47 16.93 2.32
C GLU A 70 16.81 15.89 3.22
N TRP A 71 17.23 15.83 4.49
CA TRP A 71 16.61 14.92 5.45
C TRP A 71 15.12 15.21 5.66
N ARG A 72 14.72 16.48 5.74
CA ARG A 72 13.33 16.87 5.86
C ARG A 72 12.53 16.46 4.63
N ARG A 73 13.06 16.80 3.43
CA ARG A 73 12.43 16.48 2.16
C ARG A 73 12.27 14.95 1.98
N TYR A 74 13.34 14.20 2.25
CA TYR A 74 13.34 12.74 2.22
C TYR A 74 12.19 12.15 3.06
N ARG A 75 12.07 12.55 4.31
CA ARG A 75 11.03 12.01 5.20
C ARG A 75 9.62 12.32 4.71
N TYR A 76 9.39 13.50 4.16
CA TYR A 76 8.07 13.87 3.67
C TYR A 76 7.73 13.13 2.38
N LEU A 77 8.67 13.01 1.44
CA LEU A 77 8.51 12.22 0.22
C LEU A 77 8.25 10.75 0.54
N PHE A 78 9.05 10.19 1.45
CA PHE A 78 8.87 8.80 1.84
C PHE A 78 7.51 8.55 2.51
N SER A 79 7.07 9.46 3.39
CA SER A 79 5.75 9.35 4.01
C SER A 79 4.62 9.49 2.99
N MET A 80 4.73 10.39 2.02
CA MET A 80 3.78 10.52 0.91
C MET A 80 3.75 9.22 0.10
N HIS A 81 4.92 8.73 -0.33
CA HIS A 81 5.07 7.53 -1.12
C HIS A 81 4.50 6.28 -0.42
N LEU A 82 4.77 6.07 0.87
CA LEU A 82 4.18 4.96 1.64
C LEU A 82 2.65 4.98 1.62
N ASN A 83 2.05 6.16 1.74
CA ASN A 83 0.60 6.30 1.66
C ASN A 83 0.08 6.03 0.24
N LEU A 84 0.80 6.43 -0.81
CA LEU A 84 0.46 6.09 -2.20
C LEU A 84 0.53 4.57 -2.45
N GLU A 85 1.53 3.88 -1.89
CA GLU A 85 1.60 2.42 -1.96
C GLU A 85 0.41 1.76 -1.22
N MET A 86 -0.03 2.29 -0.07
CA MET A 86 -1.25 1.84 0.61
C MET A 86 -2.49 2.01 -0.29
N VAL A 87 -2.63 3.15 -0.97
CA VAL A 87 -3.71 3.38 -1.95
C VAL A 87 -3.69 2.30 -3.03
N LYS A 88 -2.52 2.05 -3.63
CA LYS A 88 -2.35 1.04 -4.68
C LYS A 88 -2.74 -0.36 -4.19
N GLN A 89 -2.31 -0.75 -2.97
CA GLN A 89 -2.64 -2.05 -2.40
C GLN A 89 -4.14 -2.20 -2.11
N TYR A 90 -4.77 -1.22 -1.46
CA TYR A 90 -6.19 -1.30 -1.16
C TYR A 90 -7.08 -1.26 -2.40
N ARG A 91 -6.73 -0.48 -3.43
CA ARG A 91 -7.46 -0.50 -4.72
C ARG A 91 -7.37 -1.87 -5.39
N ARG A 92 -6.18 -2.48 -5.44
CA ARG A 92 -5.99 -3.83 -5.99
C ARG A 92 -6.76 -4.87 -5.18
N TRP A 93 -6.75 -4.76 -3.85
CA TRP A 93 -7.50 -5.64 -2.97
C TRP A 93 -9.01 -5.49 -3.14
N ALA A 94 -9.51 -4.27 -3.31
CA ALA A 94 -10.90 -4.00 -3.64
C ALA A 94 -11.31 -4.68 -4.95
N ALA A 95 -10.46 -4.62 -5.98
CA ALA A 95 -10.73 -5.21 -7.29
C ALA A 95 -10.96 -6.73 -7.28
N GLU A 96 -10.42 -7.46 -6.28
CA GLU A 96 -10.70 -8.91 -6.09
C GLU A 96 -12.18 -9.18 -5.74
N TYR A 97 -12.83 -8.22 -5.11
CA TYR A 97 -14.23 -8.33 -4.65
C TYR A 97 -15.20 -7.54 -5.49
N ASP A 98 -14.70 -6.60 -6.29
CA ASP A 98 -15.51 -5.72 -7.13
C ASP A 98 -16.12 -6.48 -8.32
N LYS A 99 -17.27 -6.00 -8.80
CA LYS A 99 -17.95 -6.48 -10.00
C LYS A 99 -18.15 -5.31 -10.93
N ARG A 100 -17.86 -5.52 -12.21
CA ARG A 100 -18.04 -4.48 -13.21
C ARG A 100 -19.50 -4.30 -13.64
N GLU A 101 -20.23 -5.40 -13.66
CA GLU A 101 -21.61 -5.48 -14.14
C GLU A 101 -22.38 -6.56 -13.37
N ALA A 102 -23.70 -6.39 -13.28
CA ALA A 102 -24.64 -7.36 -12.76
C ALA A 102 -25.33 -8.07 -13.93
N TYR A 103 -24.80 -9.22 -14.34
CA TYR A 103 -25.40 -10.02 -15.41
C TYR A 103 -26.60 -10.78 -14.89
N PHE A 104 -27.66 -10.94 -15.74
CA PHE A 104 -28.91 -11.62 -15.38
C PHE A 104 -28.67 -13.07 -14.87
N TYR A 105 -27.73 -13.82 -15.44
CA TYR A 105 -27.40 -15.17 -15.01
C TYR A 105 -26.72 -15.25 -13.63
N ASN A 106 -26.41 -14.12 -13.01
CA ASN A 106 -25.87 -14.04 -11.66
C ASN A 106 -26.94 -14.06 -10.57
N TYR A 107 -28.23 -14.11 -10.92
CA TYR A 107 -29.34 -14.11 -9.97
C TYR A 107 -29.19 -15.17 -8.85
N PRO A 108 -28.81 -16.44 -9.12
CA PRO A 108 -28.62 -17.43 -8.06
C PRO A 108 -27.56 -17.06 -7.02
N TRP A 109 -26.61 -16.17 -7.37
CA TRP A 109 -25.52 -15.69 -6.50
C TRP A 109 -25.70 -14.24 -6.08
N LYS A 110 -26.89 -13.64 -6.27
CA LYS A 110 -27.22 -12.25 -5.95
C LYS A 110 -26.66 -11.83 -4.58
N GLN A 111 -26.99 -12.54 -3.52
CA GLN A 111 -26.56 -12.21 -2.16
C GLN A 111 -25.06 -12.30 -1.96
N ALA A 112 -24.39 -13.29 -2.57
CA ALA A 112 -22.94 -13.43 -2.53
C ALA A 112 -22.24 -12.27 -3.24
N ASN A 113 -22.78 -11.83 -4.38
CA ASN A 113 -22.24 -10.67 -5.12
C ASN A 113 -22.43 -9.35 -4.36
N ILE A 114 -23.61 -9.12 -3.77
CA ILE A 114 -23.86 -7.93 -2.93
C ILE A 114 -22.88 -7.91 -1.73
N LYS A 115 -22.66 -9.05 -1.09
CA LYS A 115 -21.67 -9.16 0.00
C LYS A 115 -20.25 -8.87 -0.49
N SER A 116 -19.89 -9.38 -1.66
CA SER A 116 -18.58 -9.12 -2.28
C SER A 116 -18.38 -7.62 -2.54
N LEU A 117 -19.36 -6.95 -3.12
CA LEU A 117 -19.33 -5.50 -3.35
C LEU A 117 -19.21 -4.70 -2.05
N SER A 118 -19.84 -5.16 -0.95
CA SER A 118 -19.69 -4.51 0.35
C SER A 118 -18.26 -4.61 0.91
N ILE A 119 -17.55 -5.70 0.62
CA ILE A 119 -16.13 -5.84 0.97
C ILE A 119 -15.27 -4.92 0.10
N ALA A 120 -15.52 -4.87 -1.22
CA ALA A 120 -14.82 -3.98 -2.14
C ALA A 120 -14.97 -2.50 -1.71
N GLU A 121 -16.17 -2.07 -1.35
CA GLU A 121 -16.45 -0.72 -0.86
C GLU A 121 -15.58 -0.37 0.35
N GLN A 122 -15.49 -1.28 1.34
CA GLN A 122 -14.66 -1.04 2.53
C GLN A 122 -13.17 -0.83 2.16
N TYR A 123 -12.66 -1.56 1.17
CA TYR A 123 -11.27 -1.39 0.73
C TYR A 123 -11.09 -0.10 -0.07
N TYR A 124 -12.04 0.29 -0.92
CA TYR A 124 -12.01 1.59 -1.59
C TYR A 124 -12.05 2.76 -0.60
N GLN A 125 -12.85 2.68 0.47
CA GLN A 125 -12.85 3.68 1.54
C GLN A 125 -11.51 3.78 2.27
N LYS A 126 -10.84 2.64 2.51
CA LYS A 126 -9.48 2.64 3.05
C LYS A 126 -8.48 3.26 2.08
N ALA A 127 -8.62 3.01 0.78
CA ALA A 127 -7.77 3.64 -0.22
C ALA A 127 -7.94 5.17 -0.23
N LEU A 128 -9.17 5.69 -0.14
CA LEU A 128 -9.44 7.13 0.01
C LEU A 128 -8.79 7.71 1.26
N TYR A 129 -8.90 7.04 2.40
CA TYR A 129 -8.25 7.49 3.62
C TYR A 129 -6.73 7.66 3.42
N TYR A 130 -6.05 6.70 2.79
CA TYR A 130 -4.61 6.82 2.55
C TYR A 130 -4.26 7.84 1.47
N TRP A 131 -5.15 8.08 0.51
CA TRP A 131 -5.01 9.18 -0.43
C TRP A 131 -5.00 10.53 0.29
N ASP A 132 -5.93 10.78 1.21
CA ASP A 132 -5.96 12.00 2.02
C ASP A 132 -4.70 12.16 2.88
N GLN A 133 -4.16 11.04 3.42
CA GLN A 133 -2.88 11.07 4.12
C GLN A 133 -1.71 11.43 3.16
N ALA A 134 -1.69 10.88 1.94
CA ALA A 134 -0.69 11.23 0.93
C ALA A 134 -0.75 12.74 0.59
N LEU A 135 -1.94 13.28 0.37
CA LEU A 135 -2.15 14.71 0.12
C LEU A 135 -1.70 15.60 1.30
N THR A 136 -1.85 15.12 2.53
CA THR A 136 -1.34 15.82 3.72
C THR A 136 0.19 15.95 3.67
N TRP A 137 0.91 14.91 3.30
CA TRP A 137 2.35 14.93 3.15
C TRP A 137 2.79 15.73 1.91
N TRP A 138 2.07 15.61 0.81
CA TRP A 138 2.26 16.41 -0.38
C TRP A 138 2.14 17.92 -0.09
N ALA A 139 1.13 18.33 0.69
CA ALA A 139 0.96 19.73 1.10
C ALA A 139 2.15 20.24 1.91
N ARG A 140 2.70 19.42 2.82
CA ARG A 140 3.91 19.77 3.60
C ARG A 140 5.15 19.90 2.73
N LEU A 141 5.25 19.14 1.64
CA LEU A 141 6.36 19.20 0.69
C LEU A 141 6.42 20.54 -0.06
N ARG A 142 5.28 21.18 -0.31
CA ARG A 142 5.24 22.50 -0.97
C ARG A 142 6.00 23.59 -0.20
N ASP A 143 6.07 23.43 1.12
CA ASP A 143 6.75 24.39 2.01
C ASP A 143 8.23 24.04 2.20
N VAL A 144 8.72 23.00 1.55
CA VAL A 144 10.13 22.57 1.61
C VAL A 144 10.80 22.87 0.27
N GLU A 145 11.89 23.64 0.32
CA GLU A 145 12.70 23.92 -0.85
C GLU A 145 13.09 22.65 -1.59
N TYR A 146 13.05 22.72 -2.92
CA TYR A 146 13.44 21.58 -3.76
C TYR A 146 14.94 21.33 -3.63
N VAL A 147 15.28 20.07 -3.37
CA VAL A 147 16.62 19.52 -3.49
C VAL A 147 16.53 18.16 -4.17
N GLU A 148 17.44 17.88 -5.08
CA GLU A 148 17.49 16.60 -5.77
C GLU A 148 17.93 15.50 -4.81
N LEU A 149 17.09 14.48 -4.63
CA LEU A 149 17.41 13.29 -3.84
C LEU A 149 17.65 12.11 -4.78
N LYS A 150 18.93 11.86 -5.07
CA LYS A 150 19.34 10.70 -5.88
C LYS A 150 18.79 9.40 -5.28
N ARG A 151 18.56 8.38 -6.11
CA ARG A 151 18.02 7.05 -5.82
C ARG A 151 16.52 7.02 -5.49
N VAL A 152 15.88 8.13 -5.12
CA VAL A 152 14.44 8.19 -4.81
C VAL A 152 13.69 9.14 -5.73
N GLN A 153 14.23 9.39 -6.92
CA GLN A 153 13.64 10.28 -7.91
C GLN A 153 12.18 9.96 -8.23
N HIS A 154 11.81 8.67 -8.24
CA HIS A 154 10.43 8.25 -8.48
C HIS A 154 9.42 8.80 -7.44
N TRP A 155 9.83 9.13 -6.21
CA TRP A 155 8.96 9.80 -5.23
C TRP A 155 8.77 11.28 -5.59
N GLU A 156 9.79 11.93 -6.15
CA GLU A 156 9.67 13.29 -6.71
C GLU A 156 8.75 13.30 -7.93
N ASP A 157 8.82 12.28 -8.77
CA ASP A 157 7.93 12.14 -9.92
C ASP A 157 6.47 11.96 -9.47
N GLU A 158 6.21 11.18 -8.42
CA GLU A 158 4.88 11.06 -7.81
C GLU A 158 4.40 12.42 -7.27
N TYR A 159 5.26 13.15 -6.56
CA TYR A 159 4.95 14.51 -6.08
C TYR A 159 4.60 15.47 -7.23
N ALA A 160 5.38 15.46 -8.30
CA ALA A 160 5.16 16.30 -9.47
C ALA A 160 3.84 15.92 -10.17
N ARG A 161 3.55 14.64 -10.36
CA ARG A 161 2.31 14.17 -10.98
C ARG A 161 1.06 14.58 -10.19
N ILE A 162 1.11 14.59 -8.85
CA ILE A 162 0.01 15.12 -8.04
C ILE A 162 -0.12 16.63 -8.25
N ARG A 163 0.99 17.38 -8.26
CA ARG A 163 1.01 18.82 -8.48
C ARG A 163 0.40 19.22 -9.82
N ASP A 164 0.73 18.46 -10.86
CA ASP A 164 0.35 18.74 -12.25
C ASP A 164 -1.04 18.20 -12.60
N GLY A 165 -1.67 17.46 -11.67
CA GLY A 165 -3.00 16.87 -11.86
C GLY A 165 -3.00 15.54 -12.64
N ASP A 166 -1.82 14.99 -12.95
CA ASP A 166 -1.67 13.73 -13.69
C ASP A 166 -1.87 12.49 -12.80
N LEU A 167 -1.93 12.68 -11.50
CA LEU A 167 -2.21 11.62 -10.52
C LEU A 167 -3.25 12.09 -9.52
N ASP A 168 -4.49 11.63 -9.70
CA ASP A 168 -5.61 11.84 -8.78
C ASP A 168 -6.28 10.50 -8.45
N TYR A 169 -5.78 9.84 -7.41
CA TYR A 169 -6.41 8.63 -6.92
C TYR A 169 -7.79 8.89 -6.29
N GLY A 170 -8.05 10.10 -5.79
CA GLY A 170 -9.36 10.47 -5.26
C GLY A 170 -10.44 10.35 -6.33
N ALA A 171 -10.23 10.98 -7.50
CA ALA A 171 -11.16 10.92 -8.63
C ALA A 171 -11.33 9.46 -9.13
N ILE A 172 -10.23 8.72 -9.28
CA ILE A 172 -10.27 7.34 -9.77
C ILE A 172 -11.06 6.42 -8.81
N ILE A 173 -10.82 6.52 -7.49
CA ILE A 173 -11.51 5.70 -6.49
C ILE A 173 -13.00 6.10 -6.41
N GLN A 174 -13.31 7.38 -6.55
CA GLN A 174 -14.70 7.84 -6.55
C GLN A 174 -15.47 7.30 -7.76
N GLU A 175 -14.83 7.20 -8.91
CA GLU A 175 -15.42 6.56 -10.10
C GLU A 175 -15.65 5.06 -9.85
N ASP A 176 -14.68 4.35 -9.26
CA ASP A 176 -14.83 2.96 -8.86
C ASP A 176 -16.00 2.76 -7.88
N LEU A 177 -16.14 3.62 -6.87
CA LEU A 177 -17.24 3.59 -5.91
C LEU A 177 -18.61 3.88 -6.57
N ASN A 178 -18.68 4.85 -7.47
CA ASN A 178 -19.91 5.19 -8.19
C ASN A 178 -20.36 4.02 -9.08
N ARG A 179 -19.42 3.35 -9.75
CA ARG A 179 -19.71 2.12 -10.51
C ARG A 179 -20.22 1.02 -9.58
N LEU A 180 -19.54 0.76 -8.47
CA LEU A 180 -19.90 -0.25 -7.48
C LEU A 180 -21.34 -0.06 -6.96
N LEU A 181 -21.72 1.18 -6.66
CA LEU A 181 -23.07 1.49 -6.20
C LEU A 181 -24.13 1.20 -7.26
N ARG A 182 -23.86 1.51 -8.53
CA ARG A 182 -24.77 1.15 -9.64
C ARG A 182 -24.93 -0.36 -9.76
N VAL A 183 -23.80 -1.08 -9.81
CA VAL A 183 -23.83 -2.55 -9.92
C VAL A 183 -24.53 -3.20 -8.73
N ARG A 184 -24.34 -2.66 -7.52
CA ARG A 184 -25.08 -3.13 -6.33
C ARG A 184 -26.57 -2.95 -6.49
N LYS A 185 -27.02 -1.78 -6.96
CA LYS A 185 -28.43 -1.50 -7.23
C LYS A 185 -29.01 -2.48 -8.27
N ASP A 186 -28.26 -2.73 -9.35
CA ASP A 186 -28.68 -3.67 -10.39
C ASP A 186 -28.85 -5.09 -9.81
N PHE A 187 -27.96 -5.55 -8.90
CA PHE A 187 -28.13 -6.80 -8.18
C PHE A 187 -29.35 -6.78 -7.24
N GLU A 188 -29.60 -5.69 -6.53
CA GLU A 188 -30.73 -5.55 -5.60
C GLU A 188 -32.07 -5.60 -6.34
N GLU A 189 -32.14 -5.07 -7.57
CA GLU A 189 -33.32 -5.07 -8.43
C GLU A 189 -33.55 -6.38 -9.19
N MET A 190 -32.55 -7.29 -9.28
CA MET A 190 -32.72 -8.60 -9.88
C MET A 190 -33.77 -9.44 -9.16
N ASP A 191 -34.62 -10.13 -9.90
CA ASP A 191 -35.62 -11.09 -9.43
C ASP A 191 -35.64 -12.36 -10.30
N GLU A 192 -36.58 -13.25 -10.04
CA GLU A 192 -36.72 -14.50 -10.77
C GLU A 192 -37.12 -14.28 -12.23
N ASP A 193 -37.79 -13.18 -12.55
CA ASP A 193 -38.23 -12.85 -13.92
C ASP A 193 -37.09 -12.24 -14.74
N THR A 194 -36.01 -11.80 -14.08
CA THR A 194 -34.79 -11.21 -14.69
C THR A 194 -33.81 -12.30 -15.16
N TYR A 195 -33.98 -13.54 -14.69
CA TYR A 195 -33.10 -14.70 -14.97
C TYR A 195 -33.38 -15.39 -16.31
#